data_efcbcf7bc2af3c93c2c4168525e7745b
#
_entry.id   efcbcf7bc2af3c93c2c4168525e7745b
#
_cell.length_a   1.000
_cell.length_b   1.000
_cell.length_c   1.000
_cell.angle_alpha   90.00
_cell.angle_beta   90.00
_cell.angle_gamma   90.00
#
_symmetry.space_group_name_H-M   'P 1'
#
loop_
_entity.id
_entity.type
_entity.pdbx_description
1 polymer ?
#
loop_
_entity_poly.entity_id
_entity_poly.type
_entity_poly.pdbx_seq_one_letter_code
_entity_poly.pdbx_strand_id
1 'polypeptide(L)'
;PSGELRMSATVGFARHVSPALGAMLAQYPSLRLRLLVDDAPIDLINARVDLAVRFGRLADSTWAARRLGALEWWLCASPEYLDRHGSPETPDALLAHGWLGFAREGAGLLLDLRGPEGAARSLRVEPRIVSNNQLSIQQMCEAGLGVALMGSLDVQDALASGRLVRLLPQWTMGTLDIWAVTPQRDAQPAKVRQAIAALQRYLVTQPGVLE
;
A
#
# COMPACT_ATOMS: atom_id res chain seq x y z
N PRO A 1 23.64 -3.03 -16.12
CA PRO A 1 23.68 -3.21 -14.66
C PRO A 1 24.22 -4.57 -14.27
N SER A 2 25.03 -4.64 -13.22
CA SER A 2 25.59 -5.89 -12.66
C SER A 2 25.76 -5.77 -11.14
N GLY A 3 26.12 -6.88 -10.48
CA GLY A 3 26.31 -6.94 -9.05
C GLY A 3 25.02 -7.20 -8.27
N GLU A 4 24.97 -6.82 -6.98
CA GLU A 4 23.80 -7.02 -6.13
C GLU A 4 22.99 -5.71 -6.01
N LEU A 5 21.68 -5.78 -6.26
CA LEU A 5 20.70 -4.73 -5.90
C LEU A 5 20.04 -5.15 -4.59
N ARG A 6 20.28 -4.41 -3.51
CA ARG A 6 19.63 -4.61 -2.21
C ARG A 6 18.42 -3.70 -2.11
N MET A 7 17.24 -4.30 -2.15
CA MET A 7 15.97 -3.57 -2.13
C MET A 7 15.19 -3.89 -0.85
N SER A 8 14.55 -2.88 -0.27
CA SER A 8 13.61 -3.05 0.82
C SER A 8 12.21 -2.66 0.38
N ALA A 9 11.22 -3.44 0.78
CA ALA A 9 9.81 -3.20 0.52
C ALA A 9 8.94 -3.60 1.72
N THR A 10 7.72 -3.07 1.79
CA THR A 10 6.71 -3.55 2.73
C THR A 10 6.19 -4.92 2.32
N VAL A 11 5.58 -5.64 3.26
CA VAL A 11 5.02 -6.99 3.01
C VAL A 11 3.97 -6.96 1.90
N GLY A 12 3.06 -5.97 1.93
CA GLY A 12 2.04 -5.80 0.89
C GLY A 12 2.65 -5.56 -0.50
N PHE A 13 3.70 -4.74 -0.59
CA PHE A 13 4.35 -4.41 -1.86
C PHE A 13 5.24 -5.52 -2.41
N ALA A 14 5.68 -6.47 -1.60
CA ALA A 14 6.61 -7.53 -2.02
C ALA A 14 6.10 -8.33 -3.23
N ARG A 15 4.78 -8.56 -3.34
CA ARG A 15 4.16 -9.24 -4.49
C ARG A 15 4.34 -8.49 -5.81
N HIS A 16 4.51 -7.17 -5.78
CA HIS A 16 4.67 -6.31 -6.95
C HIS A 16 6.11 -6.21 -7.44
N VAL A 17 7.09 -6.65 -6.63
CA VAL A 17 8.51 -6.60 -6.98
C VAL A 17 8.83 -7.51 -8.16
N SER A 18 8.31 -8.75 -8.16
CA SER A 18 8.54 -9.70 -9.24
C SER A 18 8.00 -9.23 -10.60
N PRO A 19 6.72 -8.82 -10.75
CA PRO A 19 6.24 -8.32 -12.02
C PRO A 19 6.89 -7.00 -12.44
N ALA A 20 7.27 -6.13 -11.48
CA ALA A 20 7.93 -4.87 -11.79
C ALA A 20 9.38 -5.04 -12.28
N LEU A 21 10.15 -5.92 -11.66
CA LEU A 21 11.59 -6.08 -11.92
C LEU A 21 11.95 -7.29 -12.78
N GLY A 22 11.01 -8.21 -13.02
CA GLY A 22 11.30 -9.49 -13.70
C GLY A 22 11.94 -9.31 -15.07
N ALA A 23 11.40 -8.43 -15.92
CA ALA A 23 11.97 -8.16 -17.24
C ALA A 23 13.39 -7.56 -17.15
N MET A 24 13.64 -6.67 -16.19
CA MET A 24 14.97 -6.10 -15.95
C MET A 24 15.97 -7.18 -15.50
N LEU A 25 15.57 -8.04 -14.57
CA LEU A 25 16.43 -9.12 -14.09
C LEU A 25 16.74 -10.14 -15.18
N ALA A 26 15.79 -10.45 -16.06
CA ALA A 26 16.00 -11.30 -17.22
C ALA A 26 16.97 -10.67 -18.25
N GLN A 27 16.87 -9.34 -18.45
CA GLN A 27 17.77 -8.60 -19.36
C GLN A 27 19.21 -8.52 -18.85
N TYR A 28 19.42 -8.54 -17.53
CA TYR A 28 20.74 -8.39 -16.90
C TYR A 28 21.08 -9.59 -16.01
N PRO A 29 21.48 -10.75 -16.57
CA PRO A 29 21.72 -11.99 -15.81
C PRO A 29 22.82 -11.90 -14.74
N SER A 30 23.74 -10.94 -14.86
CA SER A 30 24.77 -10.67 -13.85
C SER A 30 24.28 -9.76 -12.70
N LEU A 31 23.03 -9.28 -12.74
CA LEU A 31 22.40 -8.56 -11.66
C LEU A 31 21.69 -9.54 -10.72
N ARG A 32 21.99 -9.45 -9.44
CA ARG A 32 21.31 -10.21 -8.38
C ARG A 32 20.42 -9.30 -7.57
N LEU A 33 19.21 -9.74 -7.23
CA LEU A 33 18.30 -9.05 -6.33
C LEU A 33 18.38 -9.67 -4.93
N ARG A 34 18.60 -8.84 -3.92
CA ARG A 34 18.37 -9.18 -2.52
C ARG A 34 17.20 -8.33 -2.01
N LEU A 35 16.06 -8.97 -1.77
CA LEU A 35 14.85 -8.31 -1.28
C LEU A 35 14.72 -8.51 0.23
N LEU A 36 14.58 -7.40 0.95
CA LEU A 36 14.28 -7.32 2.39
C LEU A 36 12.84 -6.87 2.53
N VAL A 37 12.01 -7.70 3.17
CA VAL A 37 10.56 -7.45 3.30
C VAL A 37 10.21 -7.29 4.75
N ASP A 38 9.72 -6.10 5.12
CA ASP A 38 9.29 -5.78 6.48
C ASP A 38 8.36 -4.56 6.47
N ASP A 39 7.29 -4.61 7.27
CA ASP A 39 6.41 -3.45 7.50
C ASP A 39 6.95 -2.53 8.60
N ALA A 40 7.87 -3.00 9.44
CA ALA A 40 8.57 -2.16 10.39
C ALA A 40 9.62 -1.27 9.69
N PRO A 41 9.90 -0.07 10.22
CA PRO A 41 11.03 0.73 9.77
C PRO A 41 12.33 -0.05 9.99
N ILE A 42 13.06 -0.30 8.90
CA ILE A 42 14.39 -0.89 8.98
C ILE A 42 15.44 0.21 8.88
N ASP A 43 16.57 0.00 9.54
CA ASP A 43 17.75 0.84 9.35
C ASP A 43 18.35 0.56 7.97
N LEU A 44 18.02 1.43 7.01
CA LEU A 44 18.43 1.29 5.62
C LEU A 44 19.95 1.37 5.45
N ILE A 45 20.65 2.10 6.34
CA ILE A 45 22.11 2.27 6.29
C ILE A 45 22.78 0.97 6.73
N ASN A 46 22.47 0.48 7.92
CA ASN A 46 23.05 -0.75 8.45
C ASN A 46 22.69 -1.97 7.59
N ALA A 47 21.49 -2.00 7.03
CA ALA A 47 21.06 -3.04 6.08
C ALA A 47 21.69 -2.87 4.69
N ARG A 48 22.47 -1.80 4.44
CA ARG A 48 23.11 -1.48 3.15
C ARG A 48 22.13 -1.51 1.98
N VAL A 49 20.93 -0.94 2.18
CA VAL A 49 19.89 -0.88 1.16
C VAL A 49 20.28 0.10 0.06
N ASP A 50 20.17 -0.32 -1.20
CA ASP A 50 20.39 0.55 -2.38
C ASP A 50 19.12 1.30 -2.77
N LEU A 51 17.95 0.67 -2.56
CA LEU A 51 16.63 1.19 -2.93
C LEU A 51 15.57 0.66 -1.95
N ALA A 52 14.78 1.55 -1.39
CA ALA A 52 13.60 1.18 -0.59
C ALA A 52 12.32 1.70 -1.25
N VAL A 53 11.25 0.90 -1.26
CA VAL A 53 9.90 1.39 -1.55
C VAL A 53 9.21 1.68 -0.23
N ARG A 54 8.67 2.90 -0.10
CA ARG A 54 8.01 3.38 1.11
C ARG A 54 6.70 4.06 0.76
N PHE A 55 5.79 4.12 1.72
CA PHE A 55 4.45 4.64 1.56
C PHE A 55 4.18 5.77 2.55
N GLY A 56 3.39 6.75 2.10
CA GLY A 56 2.93 7.86 2.91
C GLY A 56 4.00 8.90 3.19
N ARG A 57 3.85 9.59 4.32
CA ARG A 57 4.77 10.66 4.70
C ARG A 57 6.12 10.09 5.13
N LEU A 58 7.15 10.54 4.48
CA LEU A 58 8.52 10.20 4.85
C LEU A 58 8.97 11.05 6.04
N ALA A 59 9.70 10.44 6.97
CA ALA A 59 10.42 11.19 8.00
C ALA A 59 11.58 11.96 7.35
N ASP A 60 11.96 13.08 7.96
CA ASP A 60 13.14 13.82 7.54
C ASP A 60 14.37 12.91 7.63
N SER A 61 15.09 12.78 6.54
CA SER A 61 16.27 11.92 6.46
C SER A 61 17.28 12.47 5.44
N THR A 62 18.51 11.96 5.53
CA THR A 62 19.58 12.23 4.55
C THR A 62 19.43 11.42 3.26
N TRP A 63 18.33 10.71 3.09
CA TRP A 63 18.03 9.91 1.92
C TRP A 63 17.29 10.73 0.87
N ALA A 64 17.60 10.45 -0.40
CA ALA A 64 16.87 11.04 -1.50
C ALA A 64 15.56 10.27 -1.73
N ALA A 65 14.46 10.98 -1.90
CA ALA A 65 13.15 10.41 -2.17
C ALA A 65 12.66 10.84 -3.56
N ARG A 66 12.17 9.89 -4.34
CA ARG A 66 11.51 10.12 -5.63
C ARG A 66 10.11 9.53 -5.58
N ARG A 67 9.11 10.34 -5.83
CA ARG A 67 7.72 9.88 -5.92
C ARG A 67 7.56 8.96 -7.14
N LEU A 68 6.95 7.80 -6.93
CA LEU A 68 6.64 6.79 -7.96
C LEU A 68 5.18 6.84 -8.40
N GLY A 69 4.30 7.38 -7.57
CA GLY A 69 2.86 7.48 -7.74
C GLY A 69 2.16 7.62 -6.41
N ALA A 70 0.84 7.47 -6.40
CA ALA A 70 0.04 7.41 -5.19
C ALA A 70 -1.04 6.34 -5.29
N LEU A 71 -1.49 5.82 -4.14
CA LEU A 71 -2.63 4.93 -4.02
C LEU A 71 -3.84 5.72 -3.51
N GLU A 72 -5.03 5.31 -3.90
CA GLU A 72 -6.25 5.68 -3.19
C GLU A 72 -6.47 4.76 -1.98
N TRP A 73 -7.12 5.28 -0.96
CA TRP A 73 -7.66 4.50 0.13
C TRP A 73 -9.07 4.03 -0.19
N TRP A 74 -9.32 2.73 -0.09
CA TRP A 74 -10.63 2.14 -0.33
C TRP A 74 -11.14 1.42 0.90
N LEU A 75 -12.44 1.61 1.17
CA LEU A 75 -13.18 0.86 2.18
C LEU A 75 -13.62 -0.46 1.57
N CYS A 76 -13.32 -1.56 2.23
CA CYS A 76 -13.66 -2.89 1.75
C CYS A 76 -14.23 -3.78 2.86
N ALA A 77 -15.07 -4.72 2.45
CA ALA A 77 -15.54 -5.83 3.28
C ALA A 77 -15.75 -7.07 2.39
N SER A 78 -15.80 -8.25 2.98
CA SER A 78 -16.19 -9.46 2.24
C SER A 78 -17.71 -9.53 2.04
N PRO A 79 -18.19 -10.17 0.96
CA PRO A 79 -19.62 -10.43 0.78
C PRO A 79 -20.25 -11.13 2.00
N GLU A 80 -19.57 -12.12 2.55
CA GLU A 80 -20.06 -12.86 3.74
C GLU A 80 -20.29 -11.95 4.95
N TYR A 81 -19.41 -10.94 5.17
CA TYR A 81 -19.62 -9.97 6.23
C TYR A 81 -20.84 -9.10 5.95
N LEU A 82 -21.01 -8.64 4.71
CA LEU A 82 -22.13 -7.78 4.31
C LEU A 82 -23.47 -8.52 4.34
N ASP A 83 -23.51 -9.81 4.02
CA ASP A 83 -24.72 -10.64 4.15
C ASP A 83 -25.23 -10.71 5.59
N ARG A 84 -24.31 -10.69 6.56
CA ARG A 84 -24.66 -10.75 8.00
C ARG A 84 -24.95 -9.39 8.62
N HIS A 85 -24.37 -8.32 8.13
CA HIS A 85 -24.39 -7.01 8.80
C HIS A 85 -25.02 -5.89 7.96
N GLY A 86 -25.40 -6.19 6.71
CA GLY A 86 -25.85 -5.20 5.75
C GLY A 86 -24.70 -4.44 5.09
N SER A 87 -24.99 -3.80 3.96
CA SER A 87 -24.03 -2.92 3.25
C SER A 87 -24.27 -1.48 3.66
N PRO A 88 -23.23 -0.73 4.05
CA PRO A 88 -23.39 0.69 4.37
C PRO A 88 -23.69 1.50 3.10
N GLU A 89 -24.80 2.25 3.10
CA GLU A 89 -25.19 3.12 1.99
C GLU A 89 -24.71 4.58 2.18
N THR A 90 -24.36 4.93 3.40
CA THR A 90 -23.88 6.27 3.78
C THR A 90 -22.62 6.17 4.64
N PRO A 91 -21.79 7.22 4.71
CA PRO A 91 -20.65 7.25 5.63
C PRO A 91 -21.03 6.99 7.09
N ASP A 92 -22.13 7.59 7.57
CA ASP A 92 -22.55 7.45 8.96
C ASP A 92 -22.94 6.00 9.31
N ALA A 93 -23.41 5.20 8.34
CA ALA A 93 -23.70 3.79 8.53
C ALA A 93 -22.44 2.96 8.88
N LEU A 94 -21.24 3.43 8.50
CA LEU A 94 -19.97 2.80 8.84
C LEU A 94 -19.74 2.69 10.35
N LEU A 95 -20.36 3.57 11.16
CA LEU A 95 -20.23 3.56 12.62
C LEU A 95 -20.86 2.32 13.29
N ALA A 96 -21.79 1.66 12.61
CA ALA A 96 -22.42 0.43 13.08
C ALA A 96 -21.63 -0.85 12.74
N HIS A 97 -20.58 -0.75 11.96
CA HIS A 97 -19.80 -1.90 11.52
C HIS A 97 -18.61 -2.20 12.44
N GLY A 98 -18.21 -3.48 12.48
CA GLY A 98 -16.97 -3.92 13.11
C GLY A 98 -15.76 -3.53 12.22
N TRP A 99 -14.72 -2.95 12.83
CA TRP A 99 -13.57 -2.44 12.12
C TRP A 99 -12.32 -3.27 12.35
N LEU A 100 -11.53 -3.38 11.28
CA LEU A 100 -10.16 -3.89 11.28
C LEU A 100 -9.22 -2.71 11.05
N GLY A 101 -8.20 -2.57 11.86
CA GLY A 101 -7.27 -1.44 11.82
C GLY A 101 -5.83 -1.85 11.58
N PHE A 102 -5.17 -1.15 10.66
CA PHE A 102 -3.73 -1.16 10.58
C PHE A 102 -3.20 -0.10 11.55
N ALA A 103 -2.58 -0.52 12.63
CA ALA A 103 -2.03 0.42 13.60
C ALA A 103 -0.71 -0.08 14.16
N ARG A 104 0.20 0.84 14.36
CA ARG A 104 1.42 0.63 15.15
C ARG A 104 1.18 0.95 16.62
N GLU A 105 0.19 1.78 16.93
CA GLU A 105 -0.22 2.14 18.30
C GLU A 105 -1.72 2.43 18.32
N GLY A 106 -2.41 2.01 19.38
CA GLY A 106 -3.85 1.91 19.57
C GLY A 106 -4.70 3.18 19.50
N ALA A 107 -4.55 3.97 18.44
CA ALA A 107 -5.43 5.10 18.17
C ALA A 107 -6.56 4.69 17.24
N GLY A 108 -7.79 5.18 17.49
CA GLY A 108 -8.91 5.05 16.57
C GLY A 108 -8.58 5.55 15.18
N LEU A 109 -9.28 5.04 14.19
CA LEU A 109 -9.10 5.41 12.78
C LEU A 109 -9.95 6.65 12.47
N LEU A 110 -9.33 7.71 11.95
CA LEU A 110 -10.03 8.88 11.44
C LEU A 110 -10.26 8.69 9.93
N LEU A 111 -11.52 8.78 9.52
CA LEU A 111 -11.95 8.65 8.13
C LEU A 111 -12.43 10.02 7.63
N ASP A 112 -11.64 10.68 6.82
CA ASP A 112 -12.01 11.93 6.16
C ASP A 112 -12.51 11.63 4.75
N LEU A 113 -13.84 11.55 4.60
CA LEU A 113 -14.52 11.16 3.37
C LEU A 113 -15.01 12.42 2.62
N ARG A 114 -14.80 12.41 1.31
CA ARG A 114 -15.32 13.41 0.40
C ARG A 114 -16.22 12.74 -0.63
N GLY A 115 -17.44 13.17 -0.69
CA GLY A 115 -18.49 12.62 -1.53
C GLY A 115 -18.86 13.53 -2.70
N PRO A 116 -19.92 13.13 -3.43
CA PRO A 116 -20.50 13.94 -4.51
C PRO A 116 -20.91 15.32 -4.05
N GLU A 117 -20.96 16.27 -4.98
CA GLU A 117 -21.45 17.65 -4.76
C GLU A 117 -20.72 18.40 -3.62
N GLY A 118 -19.48 18.01 -3.30
CA GLY A 118 -18.71 18.63 -2.23
C GLY A 118 -19.08 18.17 -0.81
N ALA A 119 -19.90 17.12 -0.68
CA ALA A 119 -20.21 16.53 0.61
C ALA A 119 -18.92 16.07 1.32
N ALA A 120 -18.85 16.31 2.63
CA ALA A 120 -17.72 15.87 3.44
C ALA A 120 -18.22 15.23 4.74
N ARG A 121 -17.52 14.20 5.20
CA ARG A 121 -17.76 13.55 6.50
C ARG A 121 -16.42 13.21 7.13
N SER A 122 -16.31 13.47 8.41
CA SER A 122 -15.18 13.03 9.23
C SER A 122 -15.72 12.12 10.33
N LEU A 123 -15.29 10.88 10.33
CA LEU A 123 -15.76 9.84 11.26
C LEU A 123 -14.58 9.27 12.02
N ARG A 124 -14.77 9.01 13.30
CA ARG A 124 -13.81 8.25 14.10
C ARG A 124 -14.39 6.87 14.40
N VAL A 125 -13.65 5.83 14.00
CA VAL A 125 -14.01 4.44 14.26
C VAL A 125 -12.94 3.77 15.12
N GLU A 126 -13.38 2.86 15.98
CA GLU A 126 -12.48 2.12 16.89
C GLU A 126 -12.35 0.68 16.39
N PRO A 127 -11.20 0.29 15.83
CA PRO A 127 -10.97 -1.08 15.38
C PRO A 127 -11.04 -2.07 16.54
N ARG A 128 -11.86 -3.11 16.38
CA ARG A 128 -11.90 -4.24 17.32
C ARG A 128 -10.71 -5.17 17.14
N ILE A 129 -10.19 -5.27 15.93
CA ILE A 129 -9.04 -6.10 15.57
C ILE A 129 -8.00 -5.19 14.96
N VAL A 130 -6.77 -5.30 15.43
CA VAL A 130 -5.65 -4.46 14.99
C VAL A 130 -4.46 -5.34 14.63
N SER A 131 -3.79 -5.03 13.53
CA SER A 131 -2.52 -5.64 13.13
C SER A 131 -1.54 -4.58 12.63
N ASN A 132 -0.27 -4.80 12.84
CA ASN A 132 0.82 -4.02 12.24
C ASN A 132 1.24 -4.56 10.86
N ASN A 133 0.47 -5.49 10.30
CA ASN A 133 0.71 -6.09 8.99
C ASN A 133 -0.53 -5.92 8.09
N GLN A 134 -0.40 -5.18 7.00
CA GLN A 134 -1.51 -4.86 6.11
C GLN A 134 -2.09 -6.10 5.41
N LEU A 135 -1.24 -7.08 5.06
CA LEU A 135 -1.71 -8.33 4.47
C LEU A 135 -2.58 -9.14 5.43
N SER A 136 -2.24 -9.15 6.72
CA SER A 136 -3.06 -9.80 7.75
C SER A 136 -4.43 -9.12 7.88
N ILE A 137 -4.49 -7.79 7.82
CA ILE A 137 -5.77 -7.04 7.81
C ILE A 137 -6.61 -7.44 6.60
N GLN A 138 -6.00 -7.50 5.40
CA GLN A 138 -6.70 -7.93 4.19
C GLN A 138 -7.28 -9.35 4.34
N GLN A 139 -6.48 -10.30 4.79
CA GLN A 139 -6.91 -11.70 4.99
C GLN A 139 -8.06 -11.82 6.00
N MET A 140 -8.00 -11.07 7.11
CA MET A 140 -9.08 -11.03 8.09
C MET A 140 -10.35 -10.37 7.52
N CYS A 141 -10.22 -9.36 6.67
CA CYS A 141 -11.33 -8.74 5.96
C CYS A 141 -11.96 -9.71 4.97
N GLU A 142 -11.18 -10.43 4.17
CA GLU A 142 -11.63 -11.49 3.27
C GLU A 142 -12.34 -12.62 4.01
N ALA A 143 -11.90 -12.93 5.23
CA ALA A 143 -12.54 -13.92 6.13
C ALA A 143 -13.81 -13.42 6.86
N GLY A 144 -14.31 -12.23 6.52
CA GLY A 144 -15.58 -11.72 7.05
C GLY A 144 -15.53 -11.20 8.48
N LEU A 145 -14.36 -10.74 8.96
CA LEU A 145 -14.22 -10.27 10.34
C LEU A 145 -14.54 -8.78 10.52
N GLY A 146 -14.72 -8.02 9.44
CA GLY A 146 -15.08 -6.62 9.54
C GLY A 146 -14.80 -5.81 8.29
N VAL A 147 -14.99 -4.49 8.41
CA VAL A 147 -14.64 -3.49 7.40
C VAL A 147 -13.19 -3.06 7.59
N ALA A 148 -12.46 -2.84 6.51
CA ALA A 148 -11.10 -2.34 6.54
C ALA A 148 -10.87 -1.20 5.54
N LEU A 149 -9.95 -0.30 5.89
CA LEU A 149 -9.39 0.70 4.99
C LEU A 149 -8.09 0.16 4.41
N MET A 150 -8.03 0.05 3.07
CA MET A 150 -6.91 -0.59 2.38
C MET A 150 -6.46 0.23 1.18
N GLY A 151 -5.18 0.12 0.84
CA GLY A 151 -4.64 0.71 -0.38
C GLY A 151 -5.23 0.06 -1.63
N SER A 152 -5.59 0.87 -2.61
CA SER A 152 -6.20 0.39 -3.87
C SER A 152 -5.37 -0.67 -4.58
N LEU A 153 -4.04 -0.56 -4.55
CA LEU A 153 -3.13 -1.53 -5.17
C LEU A 153 -3.20 -2.92 -4.49
N ASP A 154 -3.42 -2.95 -3.16
CA ASP A 154 -3.36 -4.20 -2.39
C ASP A 154 -4.57 -5.11 -2.64
N VAL A 155 -5.73 -4.52 -2.97
CA VAL A 155 -7.02 -5.22 -3.00
C VAL A 155 -7.52 -5.61 -4.39
N GLN A 156 -6.77 -5.28 -5.46
CA GLN A 156 -7.22 -5.51 -6.85
C GLN A 156 -7.63 -6.96 -7.12
N ASP A 157 -6.79 -7.92 -6.74
CA ASP A 157 -7.07 -9.35 -6.96
C ASP A 157 -8.28 -9.83 -6.13
N ALA A 158 -8.43 -9.32 -4.92
CA ALA A 158 -9.55 -9.69 -4.05
C ALA A 158 -10.88 -9.11 -4.57
N LEU A 159 -10.87 -7.90 -5.10
CA LEU A 159 -12.03 -7.28 -5.74
C LEU A 159 -12.39 -8.01 -7.05
N ALA A 160 -11.40 -8.25 -7.91
CA ALA A 160 -11.63 -8.94 -9.19
C ALA A 160 -12.18 -10.36 -9.02
N SER A 161 -11.75 -11.06 -7.95
CA SER A 161 -12.23 -12.42 -7.64
C SER A 161 -13.50 -12.45 -6.77
N GLY A 162 -14.04 -11.30 -6.36
CA GLY A 162 -15.23 -11.21 -5.52
C GLY A 162 -15.03 -11.60 -4.05
N ARG A 163 -13.78 -11.76 -3.58
CA ARG A 163 -13.51 -11.99 -2.15
C ARG A 163 -13.72 -10.74 -1.30
N LEU A 164 -13.57 -9.57 -1.92
CA LEU A 164 -13.89 -8.28 -1.32
C LEU A 164 -14.84 -7.48 -2.22
N VAL A 165 -15.55 -6.56 -1.59
CA VAL A 165 -16.39 -5.54 -2.24
C VAL A 165 -15.92 -4.18 -1.76
N ARG A 166 -15.77 -3.21 -2.68
CA ARG A 166 -15.52 -1.82 -2.34
C ARG A 166 -16.80 -1.18 -1.84
N LEU A 167 -16.75 -0.59 -0.65
CA LEU A 167 -17.86 0.12 -0.03
C LEU A 167 -17.82 1.60 -0.41
N LEU A 168 -18.99 2.21 -0.53
CA LEU A 168 -19.14 3.64 -0.78
C LEU A 168 -18.23 4.16 -1.92
N PRO A 169 -18.25 3.55 -3.12
CA PRO A 169 -17.28 3.86 -4.18
C PRO A 169 -17.34 5.31 -4.66
N GLN A 170 -18.44 6.02 -4.40
CA GLN A 170 -18.63 7.43 -4.68
C GLN A 170 -17.97 8.37 -3.64
N TRP A 171 -17.45 7.80 -2.55
CA TRP A 171 -16.72 8.54 -1.53
C TRP A 171 -15.22 8.27 -1.65
N THR A 172 -14.44 9.34 -1.63
CA THR A 172 -12.98 9.27 -1.68
C THR A 172 -12.38 9.66 -0.34
N MET A 173 -11.24 9.11 -0.05
CA MET A 173 -10.36 9.53 1.04
C MET A 173 -9.02 9.92 0.43
N GLY A 174 -8.20 10.66 1.11
CA GLY A 174 -6.91 11.10 0.59
C GLY A 174 -6.08 9.98 -0.05
N THR A 175 -4.96 10.33 -0.62
CA THR A 175 -4.05 9.40 -1.29
C THR A 175 -2.86 9.06 -0.39
N LEU A 176 -2.22 7.94 -0.69
CA LEU A 176 -1.00 7.47 -0.04
C LEU A 176 0.13 7.46 -1.07
N ASP A 177 1.06 8.38 -0.95
CA ASP A 177 2.21 8.46 -1.87
C ASP A 177 3.09 7.21 -1.79
N ILE A 178 3.62 6.80 -2.94
CA ILE A 178 4.60 5.74 -3.11
C ILE A 178 5.95 6.37 -3.43
N TRP A 179 6.96 6.04 -2.67
CA TRP A 179 8.28 6.61 -2.78
C TRP A 179 9.36 5.56 -3.08
N ALA A 180 10.25 5.87 -4.02
CA ALA A 180 11.56 5.27 -4.11
C ALA A 180 12.53 6.08 -3.25
N VAL A 181 13.09 5.45 -2.24
CA VAL A 181 14.03 6.07 -1.30
C VAL A 181 15.41 5.45 -1.50
N THR A 182 16.42 6.28 -1.71
CA THR A 182 17.80 5.87 -2.00
C THR A 182 18.78 6.66 -1.17
N PRO A 183 19.96 6.12 -0.86
CA PRO A 183 21.04 6.91 -0.28
C PRO A 183 21.32 8.13 -1.15
N GLN A 184 21.53 9.29 -0.53
CA GLN A 184 21.94 10.50 -1.23
C GLN A 184 23.35 10.29 -1.80
N ARG A 185 23.50 10.41 -3.13
CA ARG A 185 24.77 10.23 -3.84
C ARG A 185 24.82 11.21 -5.01
N ASP A 186 26.03 11.68 -5.36
CA ASP A 186 26.24 12.54 -6.52
C ASP A 186 25.78 11.88 -7.84
N ALA A 187 25.95 10.54 -7.94
CA ALA A 187 25.43 9.77 -9.06
C ALA A 187 24.85 8.42 -8.58
N GLN A 188 23.61 8.15 -8.94
CA GLN A 188 23.00 6.84 -8.64
C GLN A 188 23.56 5.74 -9.55
N PRO A 189 23.88 4.55 -9.01
CA PRO A 189 24.30 3.40 -9.80
C PRO A 189 23.27 3.02 -10.87
N ALA A 190 23.73 2.52 -12.02
CA ALA A 190 22.84 2.12 -13.13
C ALA A 190 21.79 1.09 -12.70
N LYS A 191 22.13 0.13 -11.82
CA LYS A 191 21.20 -0.85 -11.27
C LYS A 191 20.01 -0.21 -10.56
N VAL A 192 20.25 0.87 -9.79
CA VAL A 192 19.21 1.60 -9.04
C VAL A 192 18.33 2.42 -9.99
N ARG A 193 18.94 3.16 -10.93
CA ARG A 193 18.18 3.94 -11.92
C ARG A 193 17.23 3.05 -12.74
N GLN A 194 17.73 1.87 -13.20
CA GLN A 194 16.92 0.93 -13.98
C GLN A 194 15.79 0.32 -13.14
N ALA A 195 16.06 -0.01 -11.87
CA ALA A 195 15.03 -0.52 -10.97
C ALA A 195 13.92 0.51 -10.72
N ILE A 196 14.27 1.78 -10.46
CA ILE A 196 13.29 2.86 -10.29
C ILE A 196 12.45 3.03 -11.56
N ALA A 197 13.09 3.05 -12.74
CA ALA A 197 12.37 3.17 -14.01
C ALA A 197 11.44 1.97 -14.27
N ALA A 198 11.84 0.76 -13.89
CA ALA A 198 11.01 -0.44 -14.00
C ALA A 198 9.80 -0.38 -13.05
N LEU A 199 10.01 0.02 -11.80
CA LEU A 199 8.94 0.23 -10.83
C LEU A 199 7.92 1.28 -11.31
N GLN A 200 8.39 2.40 -11.84
CA GLN A 200 7.49 3.44 -12.37
C GLN A 200 6.66 2.93 -13.53
N ARG A 201 7.28 2.27 -14.53
CA ARG A 201 6.54 1.68 -15.66
C ARG A 201 5.50 0.67 -15.22
N TYR A 202 5.82 -0.14 -14.23
CA TYR A 202 4.87 -1.10 -13.68
C TYR A 202 3.71 -0.40 -12.96
N LEU A 203 4.00 0.53 -12.07
CA LEU A 203 2.99 1.18 -11.23
C LEU A 203 1.95 1.97 -12.03
N VAL A 204 2.37 2.70 -13.08
CA VAL A 204 1.44 3.48 -13.91
C VAL A 204 0.43 2.59 -14.68
N THR A 205 0.70 1.29 -14.80
CA THR A 205 -0.24 0.35 -15.43
C THR A 205 -1.20 -0.29 -14.42
N GLN A 206 -1.01 -0.06 -13.12
CA GLN A 206 -1.82 -0.70 -12.09
C GLN A 206 -3.11 0.09 -11.83
N PRO A 207 -4.29 -0.57 -11.80
CA PRO A 207 -5.53 0.09 -11.41
C PRO A 207 -5.43 0.71 -10.00
N GLY A 208 -6.00 1.91 -9.84
CA GLY A 208 -6.00 2.61 -8.56
C GLY A 208 -4.65 3.22 -8.14
N VAL A 209 -3.68 3.25 -9.06
CA VAL A 209 -2.44 4.03 -8.91
C VAL A 209 -2.57 5.33 -9.68
N LEU A 210 -2.33 6.44 -9.00
CA LEU A 210 -2.32 7.80 -9.55
C LEU A 210 -0.87 8.24 -9.81
N GLU A 211 -0.65 9.02 -10.89
CA GLU A 211 0.65 9.63 -11.20
C GLU A 211 1.05 10.75 -10.22
#